data_4716cd832bf807559776421e677c72e8
#
_entry.id   4716cd832bf807559776421e677c72e8
#
_cell.length_a   1.000
_cell.length_b   1.000
_cell.length_c   1.000
_cell.angle_alpha   90.00
_cell.angle_beta   90.00
_cell.angle_gamma   90.00
#
_symmetry.space_group_name_H-M   'P 1'
#
loop_
_entity.id
_entity.type
_entity.pdbx_description
1 polymer ?
#
loop_
_entity_poly.entity_id
_entity_poly.type
_entity_poly.pdbx_seq_one_letter_code
_entity_poly.pdbx_strand_id
1 'polypeptide(L)' 'MKLTVHYESIDPYYSSQDQVFIGIDETSCYSQKDEFEDWLGRNHPNGIRNIYKVTSVHVSK' A
#
# COMPACT_ATOMS: atom_id res chain seq x y z
N MET A 1 7.45 9.03 -12.24
CA MET A 1 7.14 7.60 -12.12
C MET A 1 5.97 7.38 -11.16
N LYS A 2 5.15 6.42 -11.45
CA LYS A 2 3.96 6.13 -10.66
C LYS A 2 3.92 4.64 -10.29
N LEU A 3 3.70 4.37 -9.02
CA LEU A 3 3.55 3.01 -8.49
C LEU A 3 2.10 2.85 -8.00
N THR A 4 1.37 1.92 -8.59
CA THR A 4 0.00 1.61 -8.17
C THR A 4 0.01 0.27 -7.44
N VAL A 5 -0.51 0.26 -6.22
CA VAL A 5 -0.54 -0.92 -5.37
C VAL A 5 -1.98 -1.23 -4.99
N HIS A 6 -2.41 -2.45 -5.19
CA HIS A 6 -3.72 -2.91 -4.75
C HIS A 6 -3.59 -3.60 -3.41
N TYR A 7 -4.29 -3.05 -2.42
CA TYR A 7 -4.40 -3.63 -1.09
C TYR A 7 -5.76 -4.29 -0.96
N GLU A 8 -5.77 -5.61 -1.00
CA GLU A 8 -7.00 -6.36 -0.84
C GLU A 8 -7.30 -6.57 0.64
N SER A 9 -8.53 -6.25 1.05
CA SER A 9 -8.94 -6.44 2.43
C SER A 9 -9.17 -7.92 2.71
N ILE A 10 -8.59 -8.41 3.79
CA ILE A 10 -8.82 -9.75 4.31
C ILE A 10 -9.76 -9.73 5.50
N ASP A 11 -10.19 -8.54 5.92
CA ASP A 11 -11.12 -8.31 7.03
C ASP A 11 -12.43 -7.77 6.46
N PRO A 12 -13.59 -8.39 6.77
CA PRO A 12 -14.87 -7.96 6.20
C PRO A 12 -15.31 -6.56 6.60
N TYR A 13 -14.72 -5.98 7.63
CA TYR A 13 -15.04 -4.63 8.07
C TYR A 13 -14.30 -3.54 7.31
N TYR A 14 -13.32 -3.90 6.48
CA TYR A 14 -12.51 -2.95 5.72
C TYR A 14 -12.65 -3.21 4.23
N SER A 15 -12.65 -2.14 3.45
CA SER A 15 -12.73 -2.24 1.99
C SER A 15 -11.34 -2.33 1.38
N SER A 16 -11.24 -3.10 0.30
CA SER A 16 -10.03 -3.11 -0.53
C SER A 16 -9.81 -1.72 -1.14
N GLN A 17 -8.56 -1.36 -1.36
CA GLN A 17 -8.23 -0.04 -1.92
C GLN A 17 -6.99 -0.08 -2.78
N ASP A 18 -6.94 0.83 -3.74
CA ASP A 18 -5.75 1.08 -4.54
C ASP A 18 -5.07 2.34 -4.03
N GLN A 19 -3.74 2.30 -3.92
CA GLN A 19 -2.94 3.46 -3.57
C GLN A 19 -1.95 3.73 -4.69
N VAL A 20 -1.76 5.01 -4.97
CA VAL A 20 -0.84 5.48 -6.01
C VAL A 20 0.25 6.31 -5.34
N PHE A 21 1.50 5.91 -5.58
CA PHE A 21 2.66 6.62 -5.06
C PHE A 21 3.42 7.22 -6.24
N ILE A 22 3.66 8.52 -6.20
CA ILE A 22 4.31 9.26 -7.27
C ILE A 22 5.67 9.75 -6.79
N GLY A 23 6.70 9.45 -7.56
CA GLY A 23 8.07 9.84 -7.25
C GLY A 23 8.88 10.05 -8.50
N ILE A 24 10.11 10.56 -8.33
CA ILE A 24 11.02 10.82 -9.43
C ILE A 24 11.59 9.52 -10.02
N ASP A 25 11.62 8.46 -9.22
CA ASP A 25 12.11 7.15 -9.63
C ASP A 25 11.40 6.04 -8.83
N GLU A 26 11.72 4.79 -9.16
CA GLU A 26 11.13 3.62 -8.53
C GLU A 26 11.45 3.55 -7.03
N THR A 27 12.69 3.87 -6.66
CA THR A 27 13.11 3.86 -5.25
C THR A 27 12.28 4.83 -4.42
N SER A 28 12.02 6.03 -4.95
CA SER A 28 11.19 7.03 -4.29
C SER A 28 9.76 6.55 -4.11
N CYS A 29 9.20 5.90 -5.12
CA CYS A 29 7.85 5.34 -5.05
C CYS A 29 7.76 4.25 -3.98
N TYR A 30 8.71 3.33 -3.93
CA TYR A 30 8.72 2.26 -2.93
C TYR A 30 8.95 2.78 -1.51
N SER A 31 9.74 3.85 -1.37
CA SER A 31 9.92 4.51 -0.08
C SER A 31 8.60 5.04 0.46
N GLN A 32 7.81 5.68 -0.40
CA GLN A 32 6.48 6.17 -0.03
C GLN A 32 5.53 5.04 0.31
N LYS A 33 5.61 3.93 -0.43
CA LYS A 33 4.81 2.74 -0.15
C LYS A 33 5.13 2.20 1.24
N ASP A 34 6.42 2.09 1.59
CA ASP A 34 6.85 1.61 2.89
C ASP A 34 6.37 2.52 4.02
N GLU A 35 6.43 3.83 3.83
CA GLU A 35 5.90 4.80 4.80
C GLU A 35 4.40 4.65 5.00
N PHE A 36 3.66 4.45 3.92
CA PHE A 36 2.23 4.25 3.97
C PHE A 36 1.87 2.98 4.73
N GLU A 37 2.57 1.87 4.45
CA GLU A 37 2.32 0.59 5.13
C GLU A 37 2.67 0.67 6.61
N ASP A 38 3.72 1.40 6.95
CA ASP A 38 4.09 1.64 8.33
C ASP A 38 3.02 2.46 9.06
N TRP A 39 2.49 3.49 8.39
CA TRP A 39 1.40 4.30 8.94
C TRP A 39 0.16 3.44 9.18
N LEU A 40 -0.21 2.59 8.22
CA LEU A 40 -1.34 1.67 8.39
C LEU A 40 -1.12 0.75 9.60
N GLY A 41 0.08 0.22 9.75
CA GLY A 41 0.42 -0.65 10.86
C GLY A 41 0.29 0.02 12.22
N ARG A 42 0.58 1.32 12.29
CA ARG A 42 0.45 2.09 13.54
C ARG A 42 -0.97 2.49 13.84
N ASN A 43 -1.81 2.68 12.83
CA ASN A 43 -3.18 3.16 13.00
C ASN A 43 -4.21 2.04 13.12
N HIS A 44 -3.81 0.80 12.87
CA HIS A 44 -4.69 -0.35 13.00
C HIS A 44 -4.08 -1.32 14.02
N PRO A 45 -4.81 -1.70 15.10
CA PRO A 45 -4.27 -2.55 16.16
C PRO A 45 -3.68 -3.87 15.68
N ASN A 46 -4.25 -4.42 14.61
CA ASN A 46 -3.80 -5.70 14.06
C ASN A 46 -2.77 -5.53 12.94
N GLY A 47 -2.45 -4.29 12.59
CA GLY A 47 -1.48 -3.99 11.56
C GLY A 47 -1.94 -4.36 10.14
N ILE A 48 -1.12 -3.96 9.17
CA ILE A 48 -1.44 -4.18 7.76
C ILE A 48 -1.55 -5.67 7.41
N ARG A 49 -0.72 -6.51 8.03
CA ARG A 49 -0.67 -7.96 7.72
C ARG A 49 -1.97 -8.69 8.03
N ASN A 50 -2.74 -8.18 8.97
CA ASN A 50 -3.99 -8.80 9.41
C ASN A 50 -5.22 -8.18 8.78
N ILE A 51 -5.07 -7.05 8.09
CA ILE A 51 -6.19 -6.31 7.48
C ILE A 51 -6.10 -6.33 5.97
N TYR A 52 -4.90 -6.10 5.42
CA TYR A 52 -4.68 -5.98 3.99
C TYR A 52 -3.60 -6.92 3.48
N LYS A 53 -3.79 -7.36 2.24
CA LYS A 53 -2.82 -8.16 1.50
C LYS A 53 -2.50 -7.43 0.20
N VAL A 54 -1.22 -7.30 -0.12
CA VAL A 54 -0.80 -6.74 -1.41
C VAL A 54 -0.98 -7.82 -2.47
N THR A 55 -1.87 -7.57 -3.44
CA THR A 55 -2.17 -8.54 -4.49
C THR A 55 -1.66 -8.10 -5.86
N SER A 56 -1.34 -6.82 -6.02
CA SER A 56 -0.90 -6.30 -7.31
C SER A 56 -0.01 -5.08 -7.09
N VAL A 57 1.11 -5.02 -7.79
CA VAL A 57 2.00 -3.86 -7.83
C VAL A 57 2.30 -3.55 -9.30
N HIS A 58 2.02 -2.34 -9.72
CA HIS A 58 2.23 -1.91 -11.10
C HIS A 58 3.03 -0.61 -11.14
N VAL A 59 4.12 -0.63 -11.90
CA VAL A 59 4.97 0.55 -12.09
C VAL A 59 4.71 1.11 -13.49
N SER A 60 4.46 2.41 -13.57
CA SER A 60 4.37 3.11 -14.85
C SER A 60 5.22 4.38 -14.82
N LYS A 61 5.77 4.69 -15.98
CA LYS A 61 6.61 5.87 -16.14
C LYS A 61 5.81 7.13 -16.40
#